data_35fe4c99e1c79c972cea4870a8174fa2
#
_entry.id   35fe4c99e1c79c972cea4870a8174fa2
#
_cell.length_a   1.000
_cell.length_b   1.000
_cell.length_c   1.000
_cell.angle_alpha   90.00
_cell.angle_beta   90.00
_cell.angle_gamma   90.00
#
_symmetry.space_group_name_H-M   'P 1'
#
loop_
_entity.id
_entity.type
_entity.pdbx_description
1 polymer ?
#
loop_
_entity_poly.entity_id
_entity_poly.type
_entity_poly.pdbx_seq_one_letter_code
_entity_poly.pdbx_strand_id
1 'polypeptide(L)'
;IVFYAGILTKNRDELEKYNTGFLKHMCLVAPIIGLLLLQPHFSASVVIIGICSIMMIVAGCKFKHFLITVGAVGIPAIIALIIFSPYRLQRVTTFIDPWQDQTGDGWQVIQSLYAIGSGGLFGSGLGESKQKYLYLPEPHNDFIFSILGEELGFVGCAIVLILFAIFIWRGVLIAMKAPDMFGSLLAVRNNFTCCNTGNN
;
A
#
# COMPACT_ATOMS: atom_id res chain seq x y z
N ILE A 1 -15.50 -3.08 -0.58
CA ILE A 1 -14.86 -3.53 0.68
C ILE A 1 -15.90 -3.68 1.79
N VAL A 2 -16.79 -2.70 2.07
CA VAL A 2 -17.85 -2.82 3.10
C VAL A 2 -18.76 -4.03 2.83
N PHE A 3 -19.20 -4.18 1.59
CA PHE A 3 -19.98 -5.35 1.15
C PHE A 3 -19.22 -6.66 1.37
N TYR A 4 -17.91 -6.66 1.11
CA TYR A 4 -17.04 -7.81 1.35
C TYR A 4 -16.94 -8.17 2.83
N ALA A 5 -16.85 -7.18 3.73
CA ALA A 5 -16.90 -7.41 5.18
C ALA A 5 -18.21 -8.12 5.61
N GLY A 6 -19.33 -7.69 5.05
CA GLY A 6 -20.64 -8.34 5.32
C GLY A 6 -20.69 -9.78 4.85
N ILE A 7 -20.14 -10.09 3.68
CA ILE A 7 -20.07 -11.48 3.16
C ILE A 7 -19.16 -12.34 4.04
N LEU A 8 -17.99 -11.86 4.44
CA LEU A 8 -17.06 -12.58 5.31
C LEU A 8 -17.70 -12.90 6.67
N THR A 9 -18.43 -11.94 7.25
CA THR A 9 -19.13 -12.12 8.51
C THR A 9 -20.20 -13.20 8.41
N LYS A 10 -20.96 -13.22 7.30
CA LYS A 10 -22.05 -14.18 7.08
C LYS A 10 -21.53 -15.61 6.85
N ASN A 11 -20.38 -15.77 6.21
CA ASN A 11 -19.85 -17.07 5.79
C ASN A 11 -18.65 -17.51 6.63
N ARG A 12 -18.56 -17.09 7.90
CA ARG A 12 -17.43 -17.34 8.78
C ARG A 12 -17.04 -18.82 8.89
N ASP A 13 -18.03 -19.69 9.04
CA ASP A 13 -17.82 -21.12 9.26
C ASP A 13 -17.22 -21.84 8.03
N GLU A 14 -17.40 -21.25 6.84
CA GLU A 14 -16.84 -21.80 5.60
C GLU A 14 -15.37 -21.37 5.37
N LEU A 15 -14.91 -20.27 6.01
CA LEU A 15 -13.60 -19.67 5.75
C LEU A 15 -12.40 -20.56 6.09
N GLU A 16 -12.59 -21.57 6.94
CA GLU A 16 -11.55 -22.55 7.26
C GLU A 16 -11.22 -23.49 6.10
N LYS A 17 -12.16 -23.69 5.17
CA LYS A 17 -11.99 -24.59 4.02
C LYS A 17 -11.36 -23.85 2.84
N TYR A 18 -10.36 -24.47 2.19
CA TYR A 18 -9.65 -23.85 1.07
C TYR A 18 -10.57 -23.53 -0.11
N ASN A 19 -11.32 -24.51 -0.63
CA ASN A 19 -12.11 -24.34 -1.86
C ASN A 19 -13.39 -23.52 -1.65
N THR A 20 -14.16 -23.81 -0.62
CA THR A 20 -15.46 -23.17 -0.38
C THR A 20 -15.37 -21.85 0.38
N GLY A 21 -14.36 -21.70 1.22
CA GLY A 21 -14.11 -20.46 1.95
C GLY A 21 -13.16 -19.52 1.20
N PHE A 22 -11.88 -19.87 1.17
CA PHE A 22 -10.85 -18.97 0.65
C PHE A 22 -11.01 -18.68 -0.85
N LEU A 23 -11.08 -19.71 -1.69
CA LEU A 23 -11.10 -19.55 -3.14
C LEU A 23 -12.37 -18.83 -3.62
N LYS A 24 -13.54 -19.15 -3.07
CA LYS A 24 -14.81 -18.49 -3.38
C LYS A 24 -14.75 -16.97 -3.13
N HIS A 25 -14.16 -16.56 -2.00
CA HIS A 25 -14.05 -15.15 -1.64
C HIS A 25 -12.98 -14.41 -2.47
N MET A 26 -11.90 -15.08 -2.83
CA MET A 26 -10.93 -14.54 -3.77
C MET A 26 -11.52 -14.39 -5.19
N CYS A 27 -12.30 -15.33 -5.67
CA CYS A 27 -13.02 -15.23 -6.95
C CYS A 27 -14.02 -14.06 -6.98
N LEU A 28 -14.59 -13.67 -5.84
CA LEU A 28 -15.48 -12.50 -5.77
C LEU A 28 -14.71 -11.18 -5.97
N VAL A 29 -13.46 -11.12 -5.53
CA VAL A 29 -12.60 -9.94 -5.68
C VAL A 29 -11.89 -9.93 -7.04
N ALA A 30 -11.68 -11.08 -7.66
CA ALA A 30 -10.96 -11.24 -8.92
C ALA A 30 -11.47 -10.35 -10.08
N PRO A 31 -12.80 -10.20 -10.35
CA PRO A 31 -13.28 -9.34 -11.41
C PRO A 31 -12.95 -7.85 -11.17
N ILE A 32 -12.96 -7.39 -9.92
CA ILE A 32 -12.60 -6.02 -9.56
C ILE A 32 -11.10 -5.80 -9.84
N ILE A 33 -10.27 -6.77 -9.44
CA ILE A 33 -8.83 -6.73 -9.71
C ILE A 33 -8.56 -6.77 -11.22
N GLY A 34 -9.28 -7.61 -11.96
CA GLY A 34 -9.17 -7.72 -13.41
C GLY A 34 -9.46 -6.39 -14.12
N LEU A 35 -10.53 -5.71 -13.73
CA LEU A 35 -10.87 -4.39 -14.27
C LEU A 35 -9.82 -3.32 -13.93
N LEU A 36 -9.25 -3.34 -12.73
CA LEU A 36 -8.21 -2.41 -12.32
C LEU A 36 -6.87 -2.67 -13.05
N LEU A 37 -6.58 -3.92 -13.40
CA LEU A 37 -5.38 -4.28 -14.17
C LEU A 37 -5.50 -3.90 -15.65
N LEU A 38 -6.72 -3.81 -16.19
CA LEU A 38 -6.98 -3.27 -17.52
C LEU A 38 -6.75 -1.76 -17.58
N GLN A 39 -6.96 -1.05 -16.47
CA GLN A 39 -6.50 0.31 -16.30
C GLN A 39 -5.05 0.29 -15.82
N PRO A 40 -4.18 1.26 -16.15
CA PRO A 40 -2.79 1.29 -15.70
C PRO A 40 -2.63 1.56 -14.19
N HIS A 41 -3.62 1.20 -13.37
CA HIS A 41 -3.67 1.40 -11.91
C HIS A 41 -3.22 0.16 -11.14
N PHE A 42 -1.98 -0.29 -11.36
CA PHE A 42 -1.40 -1.46 -10.68
C PHE A 42 -1.36 -1.27 -9.15
N SER A 43 -1.01 -0.08 -8.68
CA SER A 43 -0.91 0.24 -7.25
C SER A 43 -2.24 0.02 -6.51
N ALA A 44 -3.36 0.51 -7.05
CA ALA A 44 -4.69 0.33 -6.46
C ALA A 44 -5.08 -1.17 -6.36
N SER A 45 -4.70 -1.98 -7.35
CA SER A 45 -4.96 -3.43 -7.34
C SER A 45 -4.24 -4.12 -6.18
N VAL A 46 -2.95 -3.80 -5.97
CA VAL A 46 -2.15 -4.37 -4.88
C VAL A 46 -2.74 -4.01 -3.52
N VAL A 47 -3.17 -2.76 -3.34
CA VAL A 47 -3.80 -2.27 -2.10
C VAL A 47 -5.10 -3.01 -1.81
N ILE A 48 -5.99 -3.15 -2.80
CA ILE A 48 -7.27 -3.84 -2.62
C ILE A 48 -7.04 -5.31 -2.29
N ILE A 49 -6.11 -5.98 -2.97
CA ILE A 49 -5.73 -7.36 -2.66
C ILE A 49 -5.22 -7.45 -1.22
N GLY A 50 -4.35 -6.53 -0.80
CA GLY A 50 -3.80 -6.47 0.55
C GLY A 50 -4.89 -6.32 1.62
N ILE A 51 -5.80 -5.35 1.44
CA ILE A 51 -6.91 -5.12 2.36
C ILE A 51 -7.82 -6.35 2.45
N CYS A 52 -8.25 -6.90 1.31
CA CYS A 52 -9.12 -8.08 1.28
C CYS A 52 -8.44 -9.29 1.93
N SER A 53 -7.14 -9.48 1.71
CA SER A 53 -6.37 -10.56 2.31
C SER A 53 -6.28 -10.46 3.83
N ILE A 54 -6.01 -9.27 4.36
CA ILE A 54 -5.95 -9.03 5.79
C ILE A 54 -7.33 -9.23 6.42
N MET A 55 -8.39 -8.74 5.77
CA MET A 55 -9.76 -8.96 6.24
C MET A 55 -10.10 -10.45 6.31
N MET A 56 -9.68 -11.26 5.33
CA MET A 56 -9.88 -12.71 5.35
C MET A 56 -9.12 -13.38 6.50
N ILE A 57 -7.88 -12.97 6.77
CA ILE A 57 -7.07 -13.51 7.87
C ILE A 57 -7.76 -13.18 9.22
N VAL A 58 -8.19 -11.93 9.41
CA VAL A 58 -8.90 -11.51 10.63
C VAL A 58 -10.25 -12.22 10.76
N ALA A 59 -10.93 -12.53 9.65
CA ALA A 59 -12.17 -13.29 9.62
C ALA A 59 -12.02 -14.77 10.03
N GLY A 60 -10.78 -15.27 10.18
CA GLY A 60 -10.51 -16.64 10.61
C GLY A 60 -10.00 -17.56 9.51
N CYS A 61 -9.65 -17.04 8.34
CA CYS A 61 -9.02 -17.85 7.29
C CYS A 61 -7.61 -18.27 7.72
N LYS A 62 -7.24 -19.53 7.44
CA LYS A 62 -5.92 -20.06 7.77
C LYS A 62 -4.84 -19.36 6.92
N PHE A 63 -3.87 -18.74 7.56
CA PHE A 63 -2.75 -18.05 6.90
C PHE A 63 -2.02 -18.93 5.87
N LYS A 64 -2.00 -20.25 6.09
CA LYS A 64 -1.44 -21.25 5.16
C LYS A 64 -2.10 -21.19 3.77
N HIS A 65 -3.42 -21.01 3.70
CA HIS A 65 -4.15 -20.92 2.42
C HIS A 65 -3.74 -19.70 1.63
N PHE A 66 -3.56 -18.57 2.33
CA PHE A 66 -3.06 -17.34 1.74
C PHE A 66 -1.64 -17.52 1.20
N LEU A 67 -0.73 -18.09 2.00
CA LEU A 67 0.66 -18.30 1.60
C LEU A 67 0.78 -19.20 0.36
N ILE A 68 -0.01 -20.28 0.28
CA ILE A 68 -0.03 -21.19 -0.87
C ILE A 68 -0.52 -20.46 -2.11
N THR A 69 -1.60 -19.67 -2.01
CA THR A 69 -2.18 -18.98 -3.18
C THR A 69 -1.29 -17.85 -3.66
N VAL A 70 -0.71 -17.06 -2.77
CA VAL A 70 0.25 -16.02 -3.13
C VAL A 70 1.50 -16.63 -3.77
N GLY A 71 2.01 -17.73 -3.23
CA GLY A 71 3.18 -18.43 -3.79
C GLY A 71 2.89 -19.07 -5.15
N ALA A 72 1.77 -19.76 -5.30
CA ALA A 72 1.44 -20.52 -6.51
C ALA A 72 0.89 -19.66 -7.65
N VAL A 73 0.13 -18.60 -7.34
CA VAL A 73 -0.57 -17.78 -8.33
C VAL A 73 -0.08 -16.33 -8.29
N GLY A 74 0.04 -15.75 -7.11
CA GLY A 74 0.36 -14.33 -6.94
C GLY A 74 1.76 -13.98 -7.47
N ILE A 75 2.79 -14.69 -7.02
CA ILE A 75 4.17 -14.43 -7.45
C ILE A 75 4.35 -14.65 -8.96
N PRO A 76 3.94 -15.78 -9.55
CA PRO A 76 4.04 -15.95 -11.00
C PRO A 76 3.24 -14.92 -11.80
N ALA A 77 2.05 -14.52 -11.32
CA ALA A 77 1.25 -13.50 -11.96
C ALA A 77 1.93 -12.11 -11.94
N ILE A 78 2.53 -11.72 -10.81
CA ILE A 78 3.27 -10.46 -10.70
C ILE A 78 4.48 -10.46 -11.62
N ILE A 79 5.25 -11.56 -11.64
CA ILE A 79 6.41 -11.71 -12.53
C ILE A 79 5.98 -11.61 -13.99
N ALA A 80 4.93 -12.31 -14.39
CA ALA A 80 4.38 -12.24 -15.73
C ALA A 80 3.94 -10.82 -16.09
N LEU A 81 3.19 -10.14 -15.20
CA LEU A 81 2.73 -8.77 -15.42
C LEU A 81 3.88 -7.76 -15.59
N ILE A 82 5.01 -7.98 -14.93
CA ILE A 82 6.19 -7.13 -15.06
C ILE A 82 6.91 -7.43 -16.38
N ILE A 83 7.17 -8.71 -16.70
CA ILE A 83 7.93 -9.11 -17.88
C ILE A 83 7.20 -8.77 -19.19
N PHE A 84 5.88 -8.99 -19.22
CA PHE A 84 5.07 -8.72 -20.43
C PHE A 84 4.71 -7.24 -20.63
N SER A 85 5.11 -6.33 -19.70
CA SER A 85 4.87 -4.91 -19.85
C SER A 85 6.18 -4.12 -19.78
N PRO A 86 6.71 -3.62 -20.90
CA PRO A 86 7.93 -2.81 -20.93
C PRO A 86 7.88 -1.61 -19.97
N TYR A 87 6.74 -0.96 -19.87
CA TYR A 87 6.50 0.17 -18.96
C TYR A 87 6.68 -0.20 -17.47
N ARG A 88 6.17 -1.39 -17.05
CA ARG A 88 6.32 -1.84 -15.68
C ARG A 88 7.75 -2.29 -15.37
N LEU A 89 8.38 -2.92 -16.34
CA LEU A 89 9.79 -3.31 -16.23
C LEU A 89 10.67 -2.06 -16.06
N GLN A 90 10.45 -1.03 -16.87
CA GLN A 90 11.15 0.26 -16.74
C GLN A 90 10.98 0.87 -15.37
N ARG A 91 9.76 0.91 -14.81
CA ARG A 91 9.54 1.41 -13.45
C ARG A 91 10.29 0.61 -12.38
N VAL A 92 10.37 -0.69 -12.49
CA VAL A 92 11.15 -1.53 -11.56
C VAL A 92 12.64 -1.24 -11.69
N THR A 93 13.17 -1.16 -12.91
CA THR A 93 14.59 -0.84 -13.14
C THR A 93 14.94 0.56 -12.64
N THR A 94 14.10 1.55 -12.91
CA THR A 94 14.26 2.93 -12.42
C THR A 94 14.21 3.01 -10.88
N PHE A 95 13.40 2.17 -10.23
CA PHE A 95 13.37 2.12 -8.77
C PHE A 95 14.65 1.52 -8.17
N ILE A 96 15.24 0.52 -8.83
CA ILE A 96 16.49 -0.12 -8.37
C ILE A 96 17.70 0.78 -8.65
N ASP A 97 17.76 1.39 -9.83
CA ASP A 97 18.83 2.30 -10.22
C ASP A 97 18.26 3.52 -10.99
N PRO A 98 17.85 4.57 -10.26
CA PRO A 98 17.27 5.76 -10.87
C PRO A 98 18.29 6.57 -11.69
N TRP A 99 19.59 6.35 -11.50
CA TRP A 99 20.63 7.08 -12.18
C TRP A 99 20.79 6.72 -13.65
N GLN A 100 20.23 5.59 -14.11
CA GLN A 100 20.25 5.19 -15.52
C GLN A 100 19.35 6.08 -16.39
N ASP A 101 18.29 6.66 -15.83
CA ASP A 101 17.37 7.56 -16.55
C ASP A 101 17.17 8.86 -15.77
N GLN A 102 18.20 9.70 -15.79
CA GLN A 102 18.24 10.96 -15.00
C GLN A 102 17.28 12.05 -15.52
N THR A 103 16.75 11.91 -16.73
CA THR A 103 15.90 12.93 -17.38
C THR A 103 14.45 12.46 -17.55
N GLY A 104 14.17 11.18 -17.34
CA GLY A 104 12.85 10.57 -17.47
C GLY A 104 12.25 10.19 -16.12
N ASP A 105 11.77 8.95 -16.03
CA ASP A 105 11.08 8.41 -14.82
C ASP A 105 11.99 8.44 -13.57
N GLY A 106 13.32 8.35 -13.73
CA GLY A 106 14.30 8.42 -12.64
C GLY A 106 14.45 9.81 -12.03
N TRP A 107 14.13 10.87 -12.78
CA TRP A 107 14.24 12.26 -12.29
C TRP A 107 13.52 12.49 -10.99
N GLN A 108 12.27 12.05 -10.90
CA GLN A 108 11.43 12.21 -9.71
C GLN A 108 12.03 11.52 -8.49
N VAL A 109 12.53 10.29 -8.65
CA VAL A 109 13.16 9.53 -7.56
C VAL A 109 14.45 10.22 -7.11
N ILE A 110 15.29 10.66 -8.03
CA ILE A 110 16.54 11.37 -7.73
C ILE A 110 16.25 12.67 -6.98
N GLN A 111 15.29 13.49 -7.44
CA GLN A 111 14.93 14.73 -6.76
C GLN A 111 14.35 14.49 -5.36
N SER A 112 13.57 13.41 -5.18
CA SER A 112 13.07 13.03 -3.87
C SER A 112 14.19 12.62 -2.91
N LEU A 113 15.22 11.93 -3.39
CA LEU A 113 16.41 11.58 -2.61
C LEU A 113 17.23 12.83 -2.24
N TYR A 114 17.37 13.78 -3.17
CA TYR A 114 18.02 15.06 -2.89
C TYR A 114 17.25 15.87 -1.85
N ALA A 115 15.91 15.92 -1.94
CA ALA A 115 15.07 16.59 -0.95
C ALA A 115 15.32 16.01 0.46
N ILE A 116 15.23 14.69 0.62
CA ILE A 116 15.48 14.02 1.91
C ILE A 116 16.92 14.26 2.37
N GLY A 117 17.90 14.15 1.47
CA GLY A 117 19.32 14.35 1.80
C GLY A 117 19.66 15.78 2.21
N SER A 118 19.01 16.78 1.61
CA SER A 118 19.24 18.20 1.91
C SER A 118 18.70 18.64 3.26
N GLY A 119 17.64 17.96 3.77
CA GLY A 119 17.04 18.30 5.06
C GLY A 119 17.88 17.98 6.29
N GLY A 120 18.86 17.08 6.18
CA GLY A 120 19.73 16.70 7.30
C GLY A 120 18.95 16.24 8.55
N LEU A 121 19.42 16.60 9.76
CA LEU A 121 18.77 16.18 11.01
C LEU A 121 17.52 17.01 11.37
N PHE A 122 17.57 18.33 11.18
CA PHE A 122 16.55 19.27 11.65
C PHE A 122 15.74 19.95 10.54
N GLY A 123 16.07 19.70 9.29
CA GLY A 123 15.40 20.32 8.15
C GLY A 123 15.92 21.69 7.80
N SER A 124 15.45 22.21 6.66
CA SER A 124 15.74 23.59 6.19
C SER A 124 14.78 24.64 6.75
N GLY A 125 13.68 24.22 7.38
CA GLY A 125 12.61 25.06 7.88
C GLY A 125 11.28 24.86 7.15
N LEU A 126 10.18 25.07 7.88
CA LEU A 126 8.82 24.93 7.32
C LEU A 126 8.60 25.96 6.22
N GLY A 127 8.21 25.50 5.05
CA GLY A 127 7.92 26.31 3.87
C GLY A 127 9.13 26.72 3.03
N GLU A 128 10.36 26.36 3.43
CA GLU A 128 11.60 26.70 2.72
C GLU A 128 12.11 25.59 1.77
N SER A 129 11.27 24.62 1.45
CA SER A 129 11.61 23.57 0.48
C SER A 129 11.87 24.17 -0.90
N LYS A 130 13.07 23.96 -1.42
CA LYS A 130 13.46 24.37 -2.78
C LYS A 130 12.92 23.42 -3.84
N GLN A 131 12.82 22.14 -3.50
CA GLN A 131 12.37 21.10 -4.42
C GLN A 131 10.88 21.22 -4.75
N LYS A 132 10.06 21.72 -3.80
CA LYS A 132 8.64 21.96 -3.98
C LYS A 132 8.31 22.95 -5.12
N TYR A 133 9.13 23.95 -5.34
CA TYR A 133 8.84 25.05 -6.28
C TYR A 133 9.49 24.87 -7.65
N LEU A 134 10.56 24.10 -7.78
CA LEU A 134 11.40 24.14 -8.97
C LEU A 134 11.68 22.80 -9.66
N TYR A 135 11.57 21.66 -8.98
CA TYR A 135 12.13 20.41 -9.51
C TYR A 135 11.24 19.16 -9.42
N LEU A 136 10.26 19.11 -8.53
CA LEU A 136 9.37 17.96 -8.39
C LEU A 136 8.07 18.17 -9.16
N PRO A 137 7.75 17.34 -10.17
CA PRO A 137 6.41 17.28 -10.73
C PRO A 137 5.46 16.64 -9.69
N GLU A 138 4.26 17.19 -9.51
CA GLU A 138 3.24 16.74 -8.54
C GLU A 138 3.76 16.58 -7.08
N PRO A 139 4.42 17.62 -6.52
CA PRO A 139 5.09 17.52 -5.22
C PRO A 139 4.13 17.26 -4.06
N HIS A 140 2.84 17.65 -4.21
CA HIS A 140 1.83 17.53 -3.16
C HIS A 140 1.15 16.17 -3.10
N ASN A 141 1.22 15.39 -4.19
CA ASN A 141 0.52 14.11 -4.28
C ASN A 141 1.47 12.94 -4.00
N ASP A 142 2.55 12.81 -4.77
CA ASP A 142 3.37 11.60 -4.75
C ASP A 142 4.61 11.68 -3.85
N PHE A 143 5.09 12.91 -3.56
CA PHE A 143 6.37 13.12 -2.87
C PHE A 143 6.28 13.97 -1.60
N ILE A 144 5.12 13.99 -0.95
CA ILE A 144 4.91 14.78 0.27
C ILE A 144 5.89 14.41 1.40
N PHE A 145 6.25 13.13 1.50
CA PHE A 145 7.20 12.66 2.51
C PHE A 145 8.63 13.18 2.26
N SER A 146 9.01 13.33 0.99
CA SER A 146 10.32 13.88 0.62
C SER A 146 10.41 15.37 0.95
N ILE A 147 9.33 16.13 0.72
CA ILE A 147 9.23 17.54 1.11
C ILE A 147 9.31 17.67 2.63
N LEU A 148 8.59 16.81 3.35
CA LEU A 148 8.61 16.78 4.80
C LEU A 148 10.03 16.46 5.32
N GLY A 149 10.76 15.58 4.63
CA GLY A 149 12.15 15.29 4.90
C GLY A 149 13.08 16.50 4.68
N GLU A 150 12.84 17.32 3.64
CA GLU A 150 13.58 18.55 3.38
C GLU A 150 13.27 19.63 4.43
N GLU A 151 11.99 19.85 4.75
CA GLU A 151 11.56 20.93 5.66
C GLU A 151 11.81 20.62 7.13
N LEU A 152 11.50 19.40 7.60
CA LEU A 152 11.58 19.00 9.01
C LEU A 152 12.76 18.09 9.34
N GLY A 153 13.49 17.63 8.33
CA GLY A 153 14.63 16.75 8.49
C GLY A 153 14.28 15.36 8.99
N PHE A 154 15.30 14.63 9.39
CA PHE A 154 15.17 13.27 9.92
C PHE A 154 14.26 13.20 11.17
N VAL A 155 14.40 14.18 12.08
CA VAL A 155 13.60 14.20 13.33
C VAL A 155 12.11 14.36 13.01
N GLY A 156 11.75 15.24 12.09
CA GLY A 156 10.36 15.42 11.67
C GLY A 156 9.78 14.16 11.01
N CYS A 157 10.53 13.53 10.10
CA CYS A 157 10.15 12.26 9.50
C CYS A 157 9.95 11.15 10.55
N ALA A 158 10.86 11.04 11.53
CA ALA A 158 10.75 10.07 12.61
C ALA A 158 9.48 10.28 13.45
N ILE A 159 9.16 11.53 13.80
CA ILE A 159 7.94 11.86 14.55
C ILE A 159 6.70 11.43 13.76
N VAL A 160 6.63 11.73 12.46
CA VAL A 160 5.50 11.34 11.62
C VAL A 160 5.37 9.83 11.54
N LEU A 161 6.46 9.09 11.34
CA LEU A 161 6.45 7.63 11.32
C LEU A 161 6.00 7.04 12.66
N ILE A 162 6.43 7.61 13.79
CA ILE A 162 5.99 7.18 15.12
C ILE A 162 4.47 7.43 15.30
N LEU A 163 3.97 8.57 14.86
CA LEU A 163 2.53 8.87 14.91
C LEU A 163 1.72 7.88 14.07
N PHE A 164 2.20 7.52 12.86
CA PHE A 164 1.58 6.47 12.05
C PHE A 164 1.63 5.10 12.74
N ALA A 165 2.75 4.75 13.36
CA ALA A 165 2.88 3.49 14.10
C ALA A 165 1.89 3.42 15.28
N ILE A 166 1.74 4.51 16.03
CA ILE A 166 0.75 4.62 17.11
C ILE A 166 -0.69 4.52 16.57
N PHE A 167 -0.97 5.16 15.44
CA PHE A 167 -2.27 5.09 14.78
C PHE A 167 -2.62 3.66 14.36
N ILE A 168 -1.68 2.97 13.71
CA ILE A 168 -1.84 1.56 13.31
C ILE A 168 -2.09 0.69 14.53
N TRP A 169 -1.27 0.83 15.58
CA TRP A 169 -1.42 0.07 16.82
C TRP A 169 -2.80 0.28 17.45
N ARG A 170 -3.24 1.53 17.57
CA ARG A 170 -4.58 1.85 18.10
C ARG A 170 -5.69 1.24 17.25
N GLY A 171 -5.57 1.31 15.93
CA GLY A 171 -6.53 0.68 15.01
C GLY A 171 -6.61 -0.84 15.18
N VAL A 172 -5.47 -1.51 15.35
CA VAL A 172 -5.44 -2.96 15.64
C VAL A 172 -6.08 -3.28 16.99
N LEU A 173 -5.79 -2.50 18.03
CA LEU A 173 -6.43 -2.68 19.34
C LEU A 173 -7.96 -2.50 19.30
N ILE A 174 -8.44 -1.54 18.53
CA ILE A 174 -9.89 -1.32 18.33
C ILE A 174 -10.50 -2.54 17.60
N ALA A 175 -9.82 -3.03 16.56
CA ALA A 175 -10.28 -4.20 15.82
C ALA A 175 -10.37 -5.46 16.70
N MET A 176 -9.38 -5.67 17.59
CA MET A 176 -9.38 -6.82 18.51
C MET A 176 -10.43 -6.72 19.61
N LYS A 177 -10.82 -5.51 20.01
CA LYS A 177 -11.81 -5.27 21.06
C LYS A 177 -13.23 -5.05 20.54
N ALA A 178 -13.43 -5.08 19.22
CA ALA A 178 -14.75 -4.89 18.63
C ALA A 178 -15.71 -6.03 19.09
N PRO A 179 -16.93 -5.68 19.50
CA PRO A 179 -17.89 -6.65 20.05
C PRO A 179 -18.42 -7.60 19.00
N ASP A 180 -18.38 -7.19 17.74
CA ASP A 180 -18.85 -7.98 16.58
C ASP A 180 -17.76 -8.07 15.51
N MET A 181 -17.81 -9.15 14.73
CA MET A 181 -16.85 -9.42 13.67
C MET A 181 -16.91 -8.36 12.55
N PHE A 182 -18.11 -7.87 12.24
CA PHE A 182 -18.27 -6.85 11.22
C PHE A 182 -17.56 -5.55 11.60
N GLY A 183 -17.72 -5.09 12.85
CA GLY A 183 -17.02 -3.93 13.39
C GLY A 183 -15.50 -4.11 13.39
N SER A 184 -15.02 -5.31 13.76
CA SER A 184 -13.60 -5.65 13.71
C SER A 184 -13.03 -5.53 12.27
N LEU A 185 -13.72 -6.10 11.28
CA LEU A 185 -13.31 -6.02 9.88
C LEU A 185 -13.32 -4.60 9.32
N LEU A 186 -14.29 -3.77 9.73
CA LEU A 186 -14.33 -2.35 9.35
C LEU A 186 -13.21 -1.55 9.99
N ALA A 187 -12.85 -1.81 11.25
CA ALA A 187 -11.74 -1.15 11.93
C ALA A 187 -10.41 -1.48 11.25
N VAL A 188 -10.17 -2.74 10.92
CA VAL A 188 -8.98 -3.18 10.15
C VAL A 188 -8.93 -2.50 8.79
N ARG A 189 -10.03 -2.48 8.06
CA ARG A 189 -10.12 -1.81 6.76
C ARG A 189 -9.77 -0.33 6.86
N ASN A 190 -10.39 0.40 7.79
CA ASN A 190 -10.18 1.85 7.94
C ASN A 190 -8.74 2.16 8.30
N ASN A 191 -8.14 1.39 9.20
CA ASN A 191 -6.74 1.52 9.57
C ASN A 191 -5.81 1.35 8.35
N PHE A 192 -6.06 0.32 7.53
CA PHE A 192 -5.25 0.04 6.35
C PHE A 192 -5.44 1.08 5.24
N THR A 193 -6.67 1.59 5.06
CA THR A 193 -6.97 2.64 4.07
C THR A 193 -6.27 3.95 4.44
N CYS A 194 -6.32 4.38 5.70
CA CYS A 194 -5.64 5.60 6.15
C CYS A 194 -4.11 5.50 6.00
N CYS A 195 -3.51 4.33 6.26
CA CYS A 195 -2.06 4.14 6.08
C CYS A 195 -1.64 4.25 4.62
N ASN A 196 -2.52 3.88 3.69
CA ASN A 196 -2.19 3.86 2.26
C ASN A 196 -2.53 5.18 1.55
N THR A 197 -3.55 5.92 2.00
CA THR A 197 -3.86 7.25 1.45
C THR A 197 -2.91 8.35 1.93
N GLY A 198 -2.11 8.09 2.96
CA GLY A 198 -1.02 8.99 3.37
C GLY A 198 0.23 8.91 2.49
N ASN A 199 0.22 8.05 1.46
CA ASN A 199 1.35 7.82 0.55
C ASN A 199 1.03 8.16 -0.92
N ASN A 200 -0.13 8.78 -1.17
CA ASN A 200 -0.49 9.35 -2.48
C ASN A 200 -0.58 10.86 -2.39
#